data_f3f38fed192ff38b9f699c5592b22ffe
#
_entry.id   f3f38fed192ff38b9f699c5592b22ffe
#
_cell.length_a   1.000
_cell.length_b   1.000
_cell.length_c   1.000
_cell.angle_alpha   90.00
_cell.angle_beta   90.00
_cell.angle_gamma   90.00
#
_symmetry.space_group_name_H-M   'P 1'
#
loop_
_entity.id
_entity.type
_entity.pdbx_description
1 polymer ?
#
loop_
_entity_poly.entity_id
_entity_poly.type
_entity_poly.pdbx_seq_one_letter_code
_entity_poly.pdbx_strand_id
1 'polypeptide(L)'
;MHFPYERYEKLAEPLTVYYPTGSEEHARWVVQIIDRAGKQLTRLLGLPLPELEILLVDAADWDLAPHDEEDEQAPPYPYLTEVTTLPCLVVPPEIDAIFGEPTQEKLAFIFYQALAQAFLESDPRPWPEDSPLWADEWQFKFAALWLSHTLDGVEGVVNKDLHEQYAEIFETEPDGKTPDTVRGFDWYEDTTPEDYLGYVLILEQFAADLLAHSDPEILPRFLKLYRVERAVLLSEDVTTMLATALGSGGAEWLESLVYF
;
A
#
# COMPACT_ATOMS: atom_id res chain seq x y z
N MET A 1 1.68 8.92 25.19
CA MET A 1 0.29 9.03 25.68
C MET A 1 -0.37 7.66 25.50
N HIS A 2 -1.37 7.26 26.31
CA HIS A 2 -1.98 5.92 26.20
C HIS A 2 -3.36 6.06 25.57
N PHE A 3 -3.63 5.28 24.51
CA PHE A 3 -4.94 5.29 23.85
C PHE A 3 -6.01 4.67 24.77
N PRO A 4 -7.22 5.27 24.87
CA PRO A 4 -8.26 4.86 25.84
C PRO A 4 -9.09 3.67 25.35
N TYR A 5 -8.49 2.49 25.13
CA TYR A 5 -9.15 1.27 24.65
C TYR A 5 -10.39 0.87 25.47
N GLU A 6 -10.45 1.21 26.75
CA GLU A 6 -11.59 0.90 27.64
C GLU A 6 -12.90 1.61 27.26
N ARG A 7 -12.84 2.62 26.37
CA ARG A 7 -14.02 3.33 25.85
C ARG A 7 -14.55 2.70 24.56
N TYR A 8 -13.80 1.73 24.00
CA TYR A 8 -14.11 1.13 22.72
C TYR A 8 -14.77 -0.24 22.90
N GLU A 9 -15.77 -0.50 22.06
CA GLU A 9 -16.32 -1.84 21.90
C GLU A 9 -15.33 -2.72 21.13
N LYS A 10 -15.48 -4.05 21.25
CA LYS A 10 -14.53 -5.00 20.66
C LYS A 10 -15.26 -6.11 19.92
N LEU A 11 -14.89 -6.35 18.66
CA LEU A 11 -15.05 -7.61 17.95
C LEU A 11 -13.78 -8.41 18.15
N ALA A 12 -13.90 -9.72 18.47
CA ALA A 12 -12.75 -10.58 18.74
C ALA A 12 -12.48 -11.60 17.63
N GLU A 13 -13.43 -11.84 16.74
CA GLU A 13 -13.33 -12.83 15.67
C GLU A 13 -13.94 -12.29 14.37
N PRO A 14 -13.37 -12.60 13.20
CA PRO A 14 -12.11 -13.36 12.95
C PRO A 14 -10.84 -12.57 13.24
N LEU A 15 -10.91 -11.26 13.42
CA LEU A 15 -9.83 -10.34 13.77
C LEU A 15 -10.25 -9.47 14.95
N THR A 16 -9.30 -9.05 15.76
CA THR A 16 -9.55 -8.09 16.83
C THR A 16 -9.77 -6.70 16.23
N VAL A 17 -10.95 -6.13 16.46
CA VAL A 17 -11.29 -4.77 16.07
C VAL A 17 -11.82 -4.00 17.23
N TYR A 18 -11.22 -2.85 17.51
CA TYR A 18 -11.73 -1.86 18.46
C TYR A 18 -12.47 -0.77 17.68
N TYR A 19 -13.65 -0.37 18.17
CA TYR A 19 -14.48 0.62 17.49
C TYR A 19 -15.32 1.43 18.49
N PRO A 20 -15.65 2.70 18.19
CA PRO A 20 -16.47 3.50 19.06
C PRO A 20 -17.92 3.02 19.06
N THR A 21 -18.63 3.24 20.18
CA THR A 21 -20.05 2.90 20.31
C THR A 21 -20.87 3.48 19.13
N GLY A 22 -21.64 2.63 18.50
CA GLY A 22 -22.47 2.97 17.34
C GLY A 22 -21.82 2.73 15.97
N SER A 23 -20.53 2.34 15.91
CA SER A 23 -19.81 2.06 14.66
C SER A 23 -19.69 0.56 14.34
N GLU A 24 -20.53 -0.30 14.93
CA GLU A 24 -20.45 -1.77 14.74
C GLU A 24 -20.61 -2.18 13.27
N GLU A 25 -21.48 -1.53 12.52
CA GLU A 25 -21.70 -1.84 11.11
C GLU A 25 -20.43 -1.54 10.28
N HIS A 26 -19.78 -0.40 10.53
CA HIS A 26 -18.51 -0.05 9.91
C HIS A 26 -17.40 -1.04 10.30
N ALA A 27 -17.29 -1.38 11.59
CA ALA A 27 -16.32 -2.38 12.05
C ALA A 27 -16.52 -3.74 11.36
N ARG A 28 -17.74 -4.21 11.22
CA ARG A 28 -18.06 -5.46 10.50
C ARG A 28 -17.72 -5.40 9.01
N TRP A 29 -17.95 -4.26 8.37
CA TRP A 29 -17.56 -4.04 6.97
C TRP A 29 -16.04 -4.10 6.79
N VAL A 30 -15.27 -3.43 7.64
CA VAL A 30 -13.79 -3.47 7.61
C VAL A 30 -13.30 -4.90 7.80
N VAL A 31 -13.84 -5.62 8.81
CA VAL A 31 -13.50 -7.04 9.05
C VAL A 31 -13.74 -7.90 7.81
N GLN A 32 -14.87 -7.72 7.12
CA GLN A 32 -15.20 -8.50 5.93
C GLN A 32 -14.22 -8.25 4.78
N ILE A 33 -13.81 -6.99 4.59
CA ILE A 33 -12.80 -6.60 3.58
C ILE A 33 -11.48 -7.29 3.89
N ILE A 34 -10.98 -7.12 5.11
CA ILE A 34 -9.68 -7.66 5.54
C ILE A 34 -9.68 -9.20 5.51
N ASP A 35 -10.73 -9.86 5.96
CA ASP A 35 -10.83 -11.34 5.92
C ASP A 35 -10.82 -11.89 4.48
N ARG A 36 -11.58 -11.25 3.57
CA ARG A 36 -11.59 -11.64 2.15
C ARG A 36 -10.23 -11.45 1.50
N ALA A 37 -9.62 -10.28 1.71
CA ALA A 37 -8.31 -9.93 1.17
C ALA A 37 -7.21 -10.82 1.75
N GLY A 38 -7.21 -11.05 3.06
CA GLY A 38 -6.25 -11.91 3.74
C GLY A 38 -6.23 -13.33 3.20
N LYS A 39 -7.39 -13.90 2.89
CA LYS A 39 -7.48 -15.22 2.24
C LYS A 39 -6.82 -15.26 0.85
N GLN A 40 -6.93 -14.18 0.09
CA GLN A 40 -6.30 -14.09 -1.23
C GLN A 40 -4.78 -13.90 -1.11
N LEU A 41 -4.33 -12.99 -0.23
CA LEU A 41 -2.90 -12.78 0.00
C LEU A 41 -2.22 -14.03 0.55
N THR A 42 -2.85 -14.75 1.49
CA THR A 42 -2.33 -16.03 1.97
C THR A 42 -2.12 -17.03 0.81
N ARG A 43 -3.02 -17.07 -0.18
CA ARG A 43 -2.87 -17.96 -1.34
C ARG A 43 -1.78 -17.48 -2.28
N LEU A 44 -1.70 -16.18 -2.54
CA LEU A 44 -0.72 -15.59 -3.46
C LEU A 44 0.71 -15.68 -2.90
N LEU A 45 0.89 -15.26 -1.65
CA LEU A 45 2.20 -15.14 -1.02
C LEU A 45 2.69 -16.44 -0.36
N GLY A 46 1.76 -17.36 -0.04
CA GLY A 46 2.07 -18.57 0.73
C GLY A 46 2.39 -18.28 2.20
N LEU A 47 2.04 -17.10 2.71
CA LEU A 47 2.25 -16.66 4.08
C LEU A 47 0.95 -16.80 4.88
N PRO A 48 1.00 -17.07 6.19
CA PRO A 48 -0.18 -17.03 7.04
C PRO A 48 -0.71 -15.59 7.15
N LEU A 49 -1.99 -15.44 7.50
CA LEU A 49 -2.53 -14.13 7.87
C LEU A 49 -1.72 -13.58 9.05
N PRO A 50 -1.17 -12.36 8.95
CA PRO A 50 -0.45 -11.74 10.05
C PRO A 50 -1.35 -11.52 11.27
N GLU A 51 -0.78 -11.64 12.47
CA GLU A 51 -1.47 -11.24 13.69
C GLU A 51 -1.50 -9.70 13.73
N LEU A 52 -2.68 -9.12 13.59
CA LEU A 52 -2.88 -7.67 13.63
C LEU A 52 -4.17 -7.32 14.35
N GLU A 53 -4.21 -6.12 14.90
CA GLU A 53 -5.42 -5.49 15.44
C GLU A 53 -5.89 -4.37 14.50
N ILE A 54 -7.17 -4.04 14.56
CA ILE A 54 -7.75 -2.91 13.83
C ILE A 54 -8.34 -1.95 14.85
N LEU A 55 -8.07 -0.67 14.69
CA LEU A 55 -8.57 0.39 15.55
C LEU A 55 -9.30 1.44 14.71
N LEU A 56 -10.64 1.47 14.82
CA LEU A 56 -11.44 2.56 14.26
C LEU A 56 -11.48 3.66 15.30
N VAL A 57 -10.85 4.80 15.02
CA VAL A 57 -10.71 5.87 16.01
C VAL A 57 -11.90 6.83 15.95
N ASP A 58 -12.41 7.24 17.13
CA ASP A 58 -13.38 8.33 17.22
C ASP A 58 -12.70 9.70 17.04
N ALA A 59 -13.39 10.67 16.45
CA ALA A 59 -12.86 12.01 16.26
C ALA A 59 -12.40 12.68 17.56
N ALA A 60 -13.05 12.37 18.69
CA ALA A 60 -12.70 12.93 20.00
C ALA A 60 -11.39 12.35 20.58
N ASP A 61 -10.96 11.19 20.12
CA ASP A 61 -9.75 10.50 20.60
C ASP A 61 -8.63 10.50 19.53
N TRP A 62 -8.81 11.19 18.38
CA TRP A 62 -7.86 11.17 17.26
C TRP A 62 -6.44 11.63 17.64
N ASP A 63 -6.33 12.68 18.45
CA ASP A 63 -5.04 13.19 18.95
C ASP A 63 -4.28 12.18 19.85
N LEU A 64 -4.92 11.07 20.21
CA LEU A 64 -4.35 9.99 21.00
C LEU A 64 -4.10 8.72 20.18
N ALA A 65 -4.41 8.74 18.88
CA ALA A 65 -4.25 7.59 18.01
C ALA A 65 -2.80 7.09 18.02
N PRO A 66 -2.57 5.77 18.12
CA PRO A 66 -1.20 5.23 18.08
C PRO A 66 -0.55 5.55 16.72
N HIS A 67 0.61 6.20 16.75
CA HIS A 67 1.43 6.51 15.56
C HIS A 67 2.91 6.53 15.97
N ASP A 68 3.80 6.51 15.00
CA ASP A 68 5.22 6.46 15.25
C ASP A 68 5.72 7.78 15.87
N GLU A 69 6.70 7.71 16.77
CA GLU A 69 7.18 8.86 17.54
C GLU A 69 7.85 9.94 16.65
N GLU A 70 8.24 9.56 15.43
CA GLU A 70 8.84 10.48 14.45
C GLU A 70 7.78 11.36 13.78
N ASP A 71 6.52 10.94 13.79
CA ASP A 71 5.41 11.69 13.23
C ASP A 71 4.87 12.69 14.28
N GLU A 72 4.74 13.95 13.88
CA GLU A 72 4.14 14.97 14.76
C GLU A 72 2.65 14.73 15.02
N GLN A 73 1.96 14.06 14.08
CA GLN A 73 0.53 13.74 14.14
C GLN A 73 0.26 12.43 13.40
N ALA A 74 -0.81 11.73 13.81
CA ALA A 74 -1.29 10.56 13.11
C ALA A 74 -1.69 10.90 11.66
N PRO A 75 -1.34 10.06 10.66
CA PRO A 75 -1.72 10.25 9.26
C PRO A 75 -3.24 10.32 9.07
N PRO A 76 -3.79 11.24 8.26
CA PRO A 76 -5.23 11.40 8.07
C PRO A 76 -5.85 10.34 7.11
N TYR A 77 -5.25 9.17 7.02
CA TYR A 77 -5.68 8.02 6.23
C TYR A 77 -5.36 6.72 6.99
N PRO A 78 -5.97 5.58 6.65
CA PRO A 78 -5.64 4.30 7.27
C PRO A 78 -4.16 3.95 7.12
N TYR A 79 -3.50 3.63 8.22
CA TYR A 79 -2.08 3.30 8.29
C TYR A 79 -1.82 2.14 9.23
N LEU A 80 -0.71 1.44 9.01
CA LEU A 80 -0.20 0.41 9.88
C LEU A 80 0.83 1.01 10.85
N THR A 81 0.78 0.62 12.12
CA THR A 81 1.79 1.00 13.12
C THR A 81 2.16 -0.19 14.00
N GLU A 82 3.42 -0.22 14.44
CA GLU A 82 3.96 -1.24 15.35
C GLU A 82 4.18 -0.74 16.77
N VAL A 83 3.77 0.50 17.10
CA VAL A 83 3.94 1.05 18.46
C VAL A 83 3.02 0.39 19.49
N THR A 84 2.09 -0.44 19.05
CA THR A 84 1.19 -1.25 19.87
C THR A 84 1.75 -2.66 20.11
N THR A 85 1.12 -3.46 20.97
CA THR A 85 1.59 -4.82 21.28
C THR A 85 1.56 -5.77 20.07
N LEU A 86 0.57 -5.60 19.21
CA LEU A 86 0.49 -6.25 17.88
C LEU A 86 0.48 -5.14 16.83
N PRO A 87 0.94 -5.39 15.61
CA PRO A 87 0.74 -4.45 14.52
C PRO A 87 -0.73 -4.01 14.47
N CYS A 88 -0.97 -2.73 14.34
CA CYS A 88 -2.31 -2.16 14.39
C CYS A 88 -2.62 -1.36 13.14
N LEU A 89 -3.69 -1.75 12.43
CA LEU A 89 -4.27 -0.93 11.37
C LEU A 89 -5.17 0.13 12.01
N VAL A 90 -4.68 1.35 12.04
CA VAL A 90 -5.41 2.51 12.58
C VAL A 90 -6.22 3.15 11.46
N VAL A 91 -7.50 3.38 11.73
CA VAL A 91 -8.44 3.97 10.77
C VAL A 91 -8.96 5.28 11.34
N PRO A 92 -8.71 6.41 10.67
CA PRO A 92 -9.18 7.72 11.12
C PRO A 92 -10.71 7.82 11.04
N PRO A 93 -11.32 8.74 11.80
CA PRO A 93 -12.76 8.99 11.76
C PRO A 93 -13.23 9.56 10.42
N GLU A 94 -12.35 10.31 9.76
CA GLU A 94 -12.55 10.88 8.43
C GLU A 94 -11.25 10.70 7.64
N ILE A 95 -11.36 10.34 6.36
CA ILE A 95 -10.21 10.22 5.47
C ILE A 95 -10.07 11.53 4.70
N ASP A 96 -8.86 12.07 4.67
CA ASP A 96 -8.59 13.35 4.03
C ASP A 96 -8.95 13.32 2.54
N ALA A 97 -9.52 14.43 2.07
CA ALA A 97 -9.91 14.65 0.68
C ALA A 97 -8.73 14.64 -0.33
N ILE A 98 -7.48 14.62 0.15
CA ILE A 98 -6.28 14.49 -0.71
C ILE A 98 -6.37 13.24 -1.61
N PHE A 99 -7.11 12.21 -1.20
CA PHE A 99 -7.37 11.02 -2.01
C PHE A 99 -8.59 11.15 -2.92
N GLY A 100 -9.10 12.38 -3.15
CA GLY A 100 -10.33 12.64 -3.92
C GLY A 100 -11.60 12.21 -3.18
N GLU A 101 -12.70 12.02 -3.92
CA GLU A 101 -13.96 11.58 -3.30
C GLU A 101 -13.81 10.16 -2.72
N PRO A 102 -14.16 9.95 -1.43
CA PRO A 102 -14.04 8.65 -0.78
C PRO A 102 -15.15 7.71 -1.30
N THR A 103 -14.81 6.86 -2.26
CA THR A 103 -15.68 5.75 -2.70
C THR A 103 -15.37 4.48 -1.92
N GLN A 104 -16.30 3.50 -1.95
CA GLN A 104 -16.05 2.21 -1.28
C GLN A 104 -14.85 1.48 -1.89
N GLU A 105 -14.64 1.60 -3.20
CA GLU A 105 -13.49 1.00 -3.89
C GLU A 105 -12.17 1.62 -3.44
N LYS A 106 -12.11 2.95 -3.31
CA LYS A 106 -10.91 3.64 -2.81
C LYS A 106 -10.60 3.27 -1.35
N LEU A 107 -11.63 3.22 -0.50
CA LEU A 107 -11.47 2.80 0.89
C LEU A 107 -10.98 1.36 0.98
N ALA A 108 -11.58 0.44 0.21
CA ALA A 108 -11.13 -0.95 0.15
C ALA A 108 -9.67 -1.05 -0.33
N PHE A 109 -9.28 -0.26 -1.35
CA PHE A 109 -7.92 -0.23 -1.87
C PHE A 109 -6.89 0.19 -0.82
N ILE A 110 -7.19 1.22 0.00
CA ILE A 110 -6.32 1.65 1.10
C ILE A 110 -6.17 0.53 2.14
N PHE A 111 -7.27 -0.14 2.51
CA PHE A 111 -7.21 -1.29 3.42
C PHE A 111 -6.42 -2.46 2.84
N TYR A 112 -6.55 -2.73 1.54
CA TYR A 112 -5.76 -3.76 0.88
C TYR A 112 -4.29 -3.44 0.87
N GLN A 113 -3.91 -2.17 0.68
CA GLN A 113 -2.52 -1.73 0.73
C GLN A 113 -1.92 -1.93 2.12
N ALA A 114 -2.59 -1.46 3.17
CA ALA A 114 -2.15 -1.65 4.55
C ALA A 114 -2.06 -3.14 4.94
N LEU A 115 -3.01 -3.96 4.49
CA LEU A 115 -2.95 -5.39 4.73
C LEU A 115 -1.80 -6.07 3.97
N ALA A 116 -1.54 -5.69 2.71
CA ALA A 116 -0.42 -6.18 1.94
C ALA A 116 0.92 -5.84 2.60
N GLN A 117 1.05 -4.62 3.11
CA GLN A 117 2.19 -4.20 3.90
C GLN A 117 2.38 -5.11 5.12
N ALA A 118 1.33 -5.33 5.94
CA ALA A 118 1.39 -6.22 7.10
C ALA A 118 1.82 -7.66 6.73
N PHE A 119 1.36 -8.18 5.59
CA PHE A 119 1.80 -9.50 5.10
C PHE A 119 3.28 -9.52 4.76
N LEU A 120 3.78 -8.50 4.08
CA LEU A 120 5.17 -8.44 3.66
C LEU A 120 6.13 -8.16 4.82
N GLU A 121 5.71 -7.35 5.79
CA GLU A 121 6.47 -7.12 7.03
C GLU A 121 6.51 -8.36 7.93
N SER A 122 5.43 -9.15 7.97
CA SER A 122 5.40 -10.42 8.71
C SER A 122 6.17 -11.57 8.06
N ASP A 123 6.67 -11.39 6.84
CA ASP A 123 7.47 -12.41 6.15
C ASP A 123 8.78 -12.63 6.90
N PRO A 124 9.08 -13.85 7.38
CA PRO A 124 10.28 -14.13 8.16
C PRO A 124 11.59 -14.02 7.37
N ARG A 125 11.51 -13.90 6.04
CA ARG A 125 12.70 -13.68 5.20
C ARG A 125 13.23 -12.27 5.43
N PRO A 126 14.55 -12.07 5.45
CA PRO A 126 15.14 -10.77 5.73
C PRO A 126 14.82 -9.75 4.62
N TRP A 127 14.74 -8.50 5.00
CA TRP A 127 14.81 -7.37 4.09
C TRP A 127 16.26 -7.09 3.69
N PRO A 128 16.53 -6.45 2.55
CA PRO A 128 17.79 -5.79 2.27
C PRO A 128 18.17 -4.81 3.38
N GLU A 129 19.46 -4.52 3.55
CA GLU A 129 19.94 -3.53 4.53
C GLU A 129 19.42 -2.13 4.21
N ASP A 130 19.32 -1.80 2.92
CA ASP A 130 18.72 -0.58 2.37
C ASP A 130 18.28 -0.83 0.95
N SER A 131 17.27 -0.09 0.50
CA SER A 131 16.70 -0.19 -0.85
C SER A 131 16.00 1.11 -1.25
N PRO A 132 15.84 1.38 -2.56
CA PRO A 132 15.07 2.53 -3.01
C PRO A 132 13.61 2.43 -2.54
N LEU A 133 13.01 3.54 -2.17
CA LEU A 133 11.62 3.63 -1.68
C LEU A 133 10.63 2.87 -2.57
N TRP A 134 10.72 3.06 -3.89
CA TRP A 134 9.82 2.41 -4.83
C TRP A 134 9.88 0.89 -4.80
N ALA A 135 11.03 0.30 -4.38
CA ALA A 135 11.23 -1.15 -4.35
C ALA A 135 10.23 -1.87 -3.43
N ASP A 136 9.85 -1.25 -2.34
CA ASP A 136 8.89 -1.79 -1.37
C ASP A 136 7.48 -1.32 -1.70
N GLU A 137 7.29 -0.06 -2.03
CA GLU A 137 5.97 0.53 -2.22
C GLU A 137 5.21 -0.04 -3.42
N TRP A 138 5.89 -0.38 -4.54
CA TRP A 138 5.20 -1.01 -5.66
C TRP A 138 4.59 -2.36 -5.28
N GLN A 139 5.20 -3.10 -4.36
CA GLN A 139 4.73 -4.41 -3.91
C GLN A 139 3.37 -4.28 -3.21
N PHE A 140 3.25 -3.30 -2.31
CA PHE A 140 2.00 -3.02 -1.60
C PHE A 140 0.91 -2.53 -2.57
N LYS A 141 1.27 -1.62 -3.45
CA LYS A 141 0.38 -1.04 -4.44
C LYS A 141 -0.14 -2.10 -5.43
N PHE A 142 0.76 -2.94 -5.93
CA PHE A 142 0.42 -4.06 -6.82
C PHE A 142 -0.52 -5.07 -6.15
N ALA A 143 -0.21 -5.49 -4.93
CA ALA A 143 -1.05 -6.42 -4.19
C ALA A 143 -2.45 -5.84 -3.93
N ALA A 144 -2.53 -4.57 -3.55
CA ALA A 144 -3.79 -3.88 -3.32
C ALA A 144 -4.63 -3.78 -4.61
N LEU A 145 -3.99 -3.41 -5.72
CA LEU A 145 -4.70 -3.29 -7.00
C LEU A 145 -5.16 -4.66 -7.53
N TRP A 146 -4.34 -5.69 -7.40
CA TRP A 146 -4.75 -7.06 -7.71
C TRP A 146 -5.97 -7.51 -6.89
N LEU A 147 -6.02 -7.15 -5.60
CA LEU A 147 -7.17 -7.44 -4.75
C LEU A 147 -8.41 -6.68 -5.23
N SER A 148 -8.29 -5.39 -5.57
CA SER A 148 -9.39 -4.58 -6.10
C SER A 148 -9.93 -5.16 -7.41
N HIS A 149 -9.06 -5.64 -8.31
CA HIS A 149 -9.49 -6.34 -9.53
C HIS A 149 -10.21 -7.65 -9.22
N THR A 150 -9.67 -8.44 -8.28
CA THR A 150 -10.16 -9.79 -7.97
C THR A 150 -11.44 -9.80 -7.14
N LEU A 151 -11.55 -8.89 -6.17
CA LEU A 151 -12.62 -8.90 -5.16
C LEU A 151 -13.75 -7.91 -5.47
N ASP A 152 -13.42 -6.78 -6.09
CA ASP A 152 -14.36 -5.67 -6.29
C ASP A 152 -14.64 -5.41 -7.77
N GLY A 153 -13.93 -6.11 -8.69
CA GLY A 153 -14.14 -6.01 -10.13
C GLY A 153 -13.69 -4.68 -10.74
N VAL A 154 -12.78 -3.97 -10.07
CA VAL A 154 -12.15 -2.76 -10.61
C VAL A 154 -11.32 -3.12 -11.83
N GLU A 155 -11.32 -2.28 -12.86
CA GLU A 155 -10.48 -2.39 -14.05
C GLU A 155 -9.51 -1.21 -14.13
N GLY A 156 -8.23 -1.50 -14.40
CA GLY A 156 -7.16 -0.49 -14.43
C GLY A 156 -6.87 0.07 -13.04
N VAL A 157 -6.73 1.39 -12.92
CA VAL A 157 -6.46 2.08 -11.66
C VAL A 157 -7.75 2.30 -10.85
N VAL A 158 -7.62 2.44 -9.53
CA VAL A 158 -8.74 2.75 -8.61
C VAL A 158 -9.02 4.24 -8.60
N ASN A 159 -7.96 5.07 -8.54
CA ASN A 159 -8.06 6.53 -8.42
C ASN A 159 -8.21 7.22 -9.78
N LYS A 160 -9.17 6.79 -10.61
CA LYS A 160 -9.37 7.30 -11.99
C LYS A 160 -9.59 8.81 -12.05
N ASP A 161 -10.34 9.36 -11.09
CA ASP A 161 -10.60 10.80 -10.98
C ASP A 161 -9.31 11.60 -10.73
N LEU A 162 -8.42 11.09 -9.88
CA LEU A 162 -7.11 11.72 -9.63
C LEU A 162 -6.17 11.58 -10.83
N HIS A 163 -6.13 10.41 -11.48
CA HIS A 163 -5.38 10.23 -12.73
C HIS A 163 -5.85 11.17 -13.84
N GLU A 164 -7.15 11.46 -13.93
CA GLU A 164 -7.71 12.43 -14.88
C GLU A 164 -7.36 13.87 -14.48
N GLN A 165 -7.42 14.19 -13.18
CA GLN A 165 -7.14 15.52 -12.66
C GLN A 165 -5.66 15.91 -12.80
N TYR A 166 -4.76 14.95 -12.60
CA TYR A 166 -3.30 15.13 -12.62
C TYR A 166 -2.67 14.49 -13.86
N ALA A 167 -3.37 14.52 -14.99
CA ALA A 167 -2.90 13.86 -16.24
C ALA A 167 -1.54 14.39 -16.72
N GLU A 168 -1.17 15.64 -16.37
CA GLU A 168 0.10 16.27 -16.71
C GLU A 168 1.34 15.53 -16.16
N ILE A 169 1.23 14.79 -15.06
CA ILE A 169 2.36 13.98 -14.54
C ILE A 169 2.78 12.87 -15.50
N PHE A 170 1.90 12.47 -16.42
CA PHE A 170 2.16 11.47 -17.46
C PHE A 170 2.50 12.11 -18.81
N GLU A 171 2.55 13.45 -18.90
CA GLU A 171 2.95 14.13 -20.14
C GLU A 171 4.42 13.89 -20.45
N THR A 172 4.69 13.58 -21.71
CA THR A 172 6.03 13.20 -22.16
C THR A 172 6.81 14.44 -22.55
N GLU A 173 7.97 14.61 -21.94
CA GLU A 173 8.95 15.62 -22.33
C GLU A 173 9.57 15.37 -23.72
N PRO A 174 10.25 16.36 -24.32
CA PRO A 174 10.86 16.21 -25.65
C PRO A 174 11.87 15.06 -25.78
N ASP A 175 12.44 14.57 -24.69
CA ASP A 175 13.34 13.42 -24.65
C ASP A 175 12.61 12.08 -24.65
N GLY A 176 11.27 12.09 -24.59
CA GLY A 176 10.42 10.91 -24.62
C GLY A 176 10.14 10.31 -23.25
N LYS A 177 10.47 11.01 -22.15
CA LYS A 177 10.18 10.61 -20.78
C LYS A 177 9.26 11.61 -20.08
N THR A 178 8.65 11.19 -18.98
CA THR A 178 7.95 12.09 -18.07
C THR A 178 8.96 12.76 -17.14
N PRO A 179 8.67 13.95 -16.58
CA PRO A 179 9.49 14.58 -15.55
C PRO A 179 9.62 13.66 -14.32
N ASP A 180 8.52 13.07 -13.92
CA ASP A 180 8.46 12.19 -12.77
C ASP A 180 8.53 10.73 -13.18
N THR A 181 9.31 9.95 -12.44
CA THR A 181 9.48 8.51 -12.68
C THR A 181 9.36 7.74 -11.37
N VAL A 182 8.92 6.48 -11.48
CA VAL A 182 8.89 5.53 -10.32
C VAL A 182 10.23 5.49 -9.62
N ARG A 183 11.34 5.44 -10.37
CA ARG A 183 12.70 5.29 -9.82
C ARG A 183 13.35 6.60 -9.40
N GLY A 184 12.78 7.74 -9.78
CA GLY A 184 13.36 9.06 -9.56
C GLY A 184 12.89 9.74 -8.29
N PHE A 185 11.79 9.28 -7.71
CA PHE A 185 11.27 9.87 -6.49
C PHE A 185 12.11 9.47 -5.28
N ASP A 186 12.40 10.45 -4.44
CA ASP A 186 13.01 10.27 -3.13
C ASP A 186 12.43 11.32 -2.17
N TRP A 187 12.48 11.04 -0.86
CA TRP A 187 12.05 12.00 0.15
C TRP A 187 13.13 13.06 0.36
N TYR A 188 12.75 14.33 0.20
CA TYR A 188 13.57 15.50 0.50
C TYR A 188 12.84 16.40 1.50
N GLU A 189 13.58 17.29 2.18
CA GLU A 189 13.00 18.26 3.12
C GLU A 189 11.92 19.17 2.48
N ASP A 190 11.97 19.35 1.17
CA ASP A 190 11.05 20.18 0.39
C ASP A 190 10.00 19.39 -0.40
N THR A 191 9.89 18.07 -0.19
CA THR A 191 8.84 17.24 -0.80
C THR A 191 7.46 17.74 -0.36
N THR A 192 6.65 18.15 -1.33
CA THR A 192 5.28 18.61 -1.06
C THR A 192 4.28 17.46 -1.06
N PRO A 193 3.08 17.65 -0.45
CA PRO A 193 1.99 16.66 -0.57
C PRO A 193 1.58 16.38 -2.03
N GLU A 194 1.74 17.36 -2.93
CA GLU A 194 1.44 17.21 -4.37
C GLU A 194 2.48 16.33 -5.06
N ASP A 195 3.78 16.50 -4.74
CA ASP A 195 4.85 15.65 -5.27
C ASP A 195 4.64 14.18 -4.85
N TYR A 196 4.29 13.98 -3.57
CA TYR A 196 3.98 12.64 -3.06
C TYR A 196 2.73 12.05 -3.73
N LEU A 197 1.68 12.84 -3.91
CA LEU A 197 0.48 12.38 -4.63
C LEU A 197 0.83 11.98 -6.07
N GLY A 198 1.63 12.78 -6.77
CA GLY A 198 2.12 12.45 -8.11
C GLY A 198 2.82 11.09 -8.14
N TYR A 199 3.75 10.89 -7.23
CA TYR A 199 4.45 9.61 -7.08
C TYR A 199 3.50 8.42 -6.80
N VAL A 200 2.53 8.59 -5.90
CA VAL A 200 1.54 7.55 -5.58
C VAL A 200 0.70 7.17 -6.80
N LEU A 201 0.33 8.15 -7.64
CA LEU A 201 -0.41 7.89 -8.88
C LEU A 201 0.46 7.17 -9.91
N ILE A 202 1.72 7.53 -10.06
CA ILE A 202 2.67 6.84 -10.94
C ILE A 202 2.86 5.38 -10.50
N LEU A 203 3.00 5.13 -9.19
CA LEU A 203 3.08 3.77 -8.66
C LEU A 203 1.80 2.96 -8.92
N GLU A 204 0.63 3.58 -8.81
CA GLU A 204 -0.63 2.91 -9.12
C GLU A 204 -0.74 2.56 -10.60
N GLN A 205 -0.32 3.47 -11.50
CA GLN A 205 -0.23 3.19 -12.94
C GLN A 205 0.75 2.05 -13.22
N PHE A 206 1.91 2.08 -12.59
CA PHE A 206 2.90 1.01 -12.71
C PHE A 206 2.35 -0.35 -12.27
N ALA A 207 1.62 -0.40 -11.15
CA ALA A 207 0.95 -1.60 -10.71
C ALA A 207 -0.12 -2.10 -11.70
N ALA A 208 -0.89 -1.18 -12.30
CA ALA A 208 -1.89 -1.50 -13.31
C ALA A 208 -1.25 -2.09 -14.58
N ASP A 209 -0.16 -1.48 -15.05
CA ASP A 209 0.56 -1.96 -16.23
C ASP A 209 1.25 -3.30 -15.97
N LEU A 210 1.79 -3.52 -14.77
CA LEU A 210 2.31 -4.83 -14.36
C LEU A 210 1.21 -5.90 -14.37
N LEU A 211 0.02 -5.60 -13.85
CA LEU A 211 -1.11 -6.53 -13.85
C LEU A 211 -1.63 -6.82 -15.26
N ALA A 212 -1.59 -5.84 -16.15
CA ALA A 212 -1.97 -6.03 -17.55
C ALA A 212 -0.94 -6.83 -18.35
N HIS A 213 0.34 -6.70 -17.99
CA HIS A 213 1.46 -7.34 -18.71
C HIS A 213 1.79 -8.73 -18.18
N SER A 214 1.56 -9.02 -16.91
CA SER A 214 1.96 -10.25 -16.22
C SER A 214 0.81 -10.87 -15.41
N ASP A 215 1.06 -12.05 -14.82
CA ASP A 215 0.17 -12.66 -13.82
C ASP A 215 0.51 -12.18 -12.39
N PRO A 216 -0.38 -12.37 -11.42
CA PRO A 216 -0.13 -11.96 -10.02
C PRO A 216 1.07 -12.65 -9.36
N GLU A 217 1.52 -13.79 -9.90
CA GLU A 217 2.69 -14.53 -9.41
C GLU A 217 4.01 -13.75 -9.60
N ILE A 218 3.98 -12.62 -10.35
CA ILE A 218 5.14 -11.71 -10.43
C ILE A 218 5.62 -11.29 -9.04
N LEU A 219 4.71 -10.99 -8.12
CA LEU A 219 5.05 -10.56 -6.77
C LEU A 219 5.79 -11.67 -5.99
N PRO A 220 5.28 -12.90 -5.82
CA PRO A 220 6.06 -13.96 -5.15
C PRO A 220 7.33 -14.36 -5.92
N ARG A 221 7.40 -14.21 -7.26
CA ARG A 221 8.65 -14.42 -8.01
C ARG A 221 9.69 -13.36 -7.68
N PHE A 222 9.29 -12.09 -7.65
CA PHE A 222 10.17 -10.99 -7.24
C PHE A 222 10.66 -11.17 -5.80
N LEU A 223 9.77 -11.46 -4.86
CA LEU A 223 10.10 -11.68 -3.45
C LEU A 223 11.13 -12.81 -3.24
N LYS A 224 11.17 -13.82 -4.09
CA LYS A 224 12.20 -14.88 -4.03
C LYS A 224 13.59 -14.38 -4.38
N LEU A 225 13.69 -13.30 -5.12
CA LEU A 225 14.97 -12.65 -5.46
C LEU A 225 15.31 -11.59 -4.41
N TYR A 226 14.36 -10.72 -4.15
CA TYR A 226 14.53 -9.54 -3.30
C TYR A 226 14.77 -9.90 -1.82
N ARG A 227 14.00 -10.84 -1.25
CA ARG A 227 14.03 -11.21 0.17
C ARG A 227 15.15 -12.17 0.55
N VAL A 228 16.09 -12.46 -0.32
CA VAL A 228 17.32 -13.21 -0.01
C VAL A 228 18.55 -12.30 0.06
N GLU A 229 18.48 -11.13 -0.53
CA GLU A 229 19.53 -10.13 -0.48
C GLU A 229 19.57 -9.47 0.90
N ARG A 230 20.81 -9.16 1.34
CA ARG A 230 21.05 -8.51 2.63
C ARG A 230 21.94 -7.26 2.49
N ALA A 231 22.41 -7.00 1.27
CA ALA A 231 23.19 -5.82 0.95
C ALA A 231 22.26 -4.62 0.69
N VAL A 232 22.87 -3.45 0.66
CA VAL A 232 22.22 -2.26 0.08
C VAL A 232 21.96 -2.50 -1.39
N LEU A 233 20.73 -2.27 -1.83
CA LEU A 233 20.32 -2.42 -3.22
C LEU A 233 20.15 -1.05 -3.87
N LEU A 234 20.71 -0.92 -5.06
CA LEU A 234 20.47 0.25 -5.90
C LEU A 234 19.22 0.05 -6.79
N SER A 235 18.71 1.13 -7.34
CA SER A 235 17.54 1.11 -8.23
C SER A 235 17.72 0.17 -9.42
N GLU A 236 18.95 0.09 -9.98
CA GLU A 236 19.31 -0.82 -11.07
C GLU A 236 19.29 -2.29 -10.64
N ASP A 237 19.67 -2.60 -9.39
CA ASP A 237 19.65 -3.97 -8.87
C ASP A 237 18.20 -4.45 -8.76
N VAL A 238 17.33 -3.63 -8.16
CA VAL A 238 15.90 -3.91 -8.02
C VAL A 238 15.23 -4.03 -9.40
N THR A 239 15.55 -3.14 -10.33
CA THR A 239 15.07 -3.20 -11.72
C THR A 239 15.45 -4.53 -12.39
N THR A 240 16.69 -4.99 -12.19
CA THR A 240 17.18 -6.26 -12.73
C THR A 240 16.43 -7.45 -12.12
N MET A 241 16.16 -7.41 -10.81
CA MET A 241 15.36 -8.44 -10.13
C MET A 241 13.93 -8.49 -10.67
N LEU A 242 13.31 -7.34 -10.86
CA LEU A 242 11.95 -7.24 -11.39
C LEU A 242 11.89 -7.72 -12.84
N ALA A 243 12.85 -7.32 -13.70
CA ALA A 243 12.99 -7.83 -15.07
C ALA A 243 13.15 -9.35 -15.08
N THR A 244 13.93 -9.91 -14.16
CA THR A 244 14.12 -11.36 -14.00
C THR A 244 12.82 -12.05 -13.60
N ALA A 245 12.07 -11.47 -12.68
CA ALA A 245 10.77 -11.99 -12.23
C ALA A 245 9.71 -11.95 -13.34
N LEU A 246 9.76 -10.94 -14.21
CA LEU A 246 8.94 -10.84 -15.42
C LEU A 246 9.31 -11.91 -16.48
N GLY A 247 10.58 -12.32 -16.54
CA GLY A 247 11.05 -13.31 -17.49
C GLY A 247 11.49 -12.72 -18.84
N SER A 248 11.33 -13.48 -19.91
CA SER A 248 11.79 -13.06 -21.23
C SER A 248 11.10 -11.79 -21.72
N GLY A 249 11.87 -10.76 -22.07
CA GLY A 249 11.37 -9.45 -22.50
C GLY A 249 11.04 -8.49 -21.35
N GLY A 250 11.24 -8.90 -20.08
CA GLY A 250 10.92 -8.06 -18.93
C GLY A 250 11.75 -6.78 -18.88
N ALA A 251 13.03 -6.83 -19.23
CA ALA A 251 13.88 -5.64 -19.27
C ALA A 251 13.41 -4.64 -20.34
N GLU A 252 13.19 -5.12 -21.57
CA GLU A 252 12.71 -4.30 -22.67
C GLU A 252 11.33 -3.70 -22.39
N TRP A 253 10.47 -4.45 -21.71
CA TRP A 253 9.17 -3.95 -21.31
C TRP A 253 9.29 -2.81 -20.26
N LEU A 254 10.10 -2.99 -19.22
CA LEU A 254 10.35 -1.95 -18.22
C LEU A 254 10.95 -0.68 -18.86
N GLU A 255 11.91 -0.84 -19.77
CA GLU A 255 12.51 0.28 -20.52
C GLU A 255 11.50 1.00 -21.43
N SER A 256 10.42 0.34 -21.83
CA SER A 256 9.37 0.94 -22.67
C SER A 256 8.41 1.84 -21.90
N LEU A 257 8.37 1.74 -20.57
CA LEU A 257 7.53 2.58 -19.71
C LEU A 257 8.18 3.95 -19.53
N VAL A 258 7.54 4.98 -20.07
CA VAL A 258 8.11 6.35 -20.11
C VAL A 258 8.30 6.97 -18.72
N TYR A 259 7.55 6.49 -17.73
CA TYR A 259 7.56 6.95 -16.35
C TYR A 259 8.34 6.02 -15.40
N PHE A 260 9.00 4.97 -15.88
CA PHE A 260 9.80 4.04 -15.08
C PHE A 260 11.30 4.34 -15.28
#